data_4c6c8151755c25ee38dbc1dfcf900206
#
_entry.id   4c6c8151755c25ee38dbc1dfcf900206
#
_cell.length_a   1.000
_cell.length_b   1.000
_cell.length_c   1.000
_cell.angle_alpha   90.00
_cell.angle_beta   90.00
_cell.angle_gamma   90.00
#
_symmetry.space_group_name_H-M   'P 1'
#
loop_
_entity.id
_entity.type
_entity.pdbx_description
1 polymer ?
#
loop_
_entity_poly.entity_id
_entity_poly.type
_entity_poly.pdbx_seq_one_letter_code
_entity_poly.pdbx_strand_id
1 'polypeptide(L)'
;MYNRKKRLFLTAVCLSLGLLTGCNVGDTKNYKQAAQDLEQGNYEAALEEYETAISEGVKPAQSYRGAGVAKLKLGNYEEAITYFDDALKCDKVGKALKKDILSYRAVAYLKVKDYEAALEDCQTLAENYKMDADLYFLTGETALAMDSYEEASANFEQAYGEDATYDRAIQIYGAYLNRDMEADGTRYLEAALSGTAKNAEDHCDRGRVYYYMDDYENAESELKQAIDGDNTEALVLLGMVYMDKGDSANAKAMFQQYVSQAENGAKGFNGLALCDIEDGDYDSALSDIESGIHEAGAEDMQSLLFNEIVVYEKKLDFQTALQKAQEYLELYPEDKTVKKELAFLKTRV
;
A
#
# COMPACT_ATOMS: atom_id res chain seq x y z
N MET A 1 10.02 -18.53 -3.15
CA MET A 1 9.27 -18.15 -1.96
C MET A 1 9.74 -16.80 -1.39
N TYR A 2 11.03 -16.52 -1.37
CA TYR A 2 11.65 -15.32 -0.80
C TYR A 2 11.14 -13.99 -1.40
N ASN A 3 11.11 -13.84 -2.74
CA ASN A 3 10.62 -12.63 -3.41
C ASN A 3 9.12 -12.33 -3.21
N ARG A 4 8.33 -13.29 -2.73
CA ARG A 4 6.88 -13.11 -2.56
C ARG A 4 6.55 -12.31 -1.29
N LYS A 5 7.34 -12.47 -0.21
CA LYS A 5 7.17 -11.71 1.05
C LYS A 5 7.46 -10.22 0.84
N LYS A 6 8.57 -9.88 0.17
CA LYS A 6 8.92 -8.47 -0.15
C LYS A 6 7.90 -7.79 -1.08
N ARG A 7 7.36 -8.51 -2.07
CA ARG A 7 6.33 -7.98 -2.98
C ARG A 7 5.02 -7.65 -2.26
N LEU A 8 4.63 -8.40 -1.24
CA LEU A 8 3.43 -8.13 -0.43
C LEU A 8 3.57 -6.84 0.40
N PHE A 9 4.77 -6.55 0.90
CA PHE A 9 5.04 -5.32 1.68
C PHE A 9 5.14 -4.05 0.82
N LEU A 10 5.64 -4.17 -0.42
CA LEU A 10 5.77 -3.04 -1.35
C LEU A 10 4.45 -2.59 -1.99
N THR A 11 3.41 -3.43 -1.99
CA THR A 11 2.09 -3.05 -2.54
C THR A 11 1.33 -2.06 -1.68
N ALA A 12 1.74 -1.84 -0.43
CA ALA A 12 1.13 -0.89 0.50
C ALA A 12 1.71 0.54 0.42
N VAL A 13 2.71 0.79 -0.43
CA VAL A 13 3.21 2.16 -0.63
C VAL A 13 2.18 2.95 -1.42
N CYS A 14 1.30 3.63 -0.69
CA CYS A 14 0.30 4.54 -1.24
C CYS A 14 1.01 5.75 -1.85
N LEU A 15 0.68 6.07 -3.11
CA LEU A 15 0.89 7.42 -3.64
C LEU A 15 0.19 8.41 -2.69
N SER A 16 0.97 9.12 -1.87
CA SER A 16 0.47 10.22 -1.06
C SER A 16 0.27 11.44 -1.96
N LEU A 17 -0.70 11.34 -2.87
CA LEU A 17 -1.17 12.51 -3.61
C LEU A 17 -1.93 13.38 -2.62
N GLY A 18 -1.34 14.53 -2.27
CA GLY A 18 -1.86 15.47 -1.29
C GLY A 18 -3.31 15.85 -1.57
N LEU A 19 -4.16 15.67 -0.55
CA LEU A 19 -5.55 16.07 -0.61
C LEU A 19 -5.63 17.61 -0.72
N LEU A 20 -6.14 18.10 -1.83
CA LEU A 20 -6.46 19.52 -2.00
C LEU A 20 -7.68 19.86 -1.12
N THR A 21 -7.44 20.27 0.12
CA THR A 21 -8.47 20.84 1.00
C THR A 21 -8.83 22.25 0.52
N GLY A 22 -9.75 22.33 -0.41
CA GLY A 22 -10.37 23.59 -0.83
C GLY A 22 -11.60 23.88 0.02
N CYS A 23 -11.49 24.69 1.08
CA CYS A 23 -12.65 25.19 1.80
C CYS A 23 -13.49 26.09 0.92
N ASN A 24 -14.75 25.71 0.64
CA ASN A 24 -15.77 26.65 0.18
C ASN A 24 -17.14 26.32 0.80
N VAL A 25 -17.84 27.39 1.19
CA VAL A 25 -19.16 27.39 1.84
C VAL A 25 -20.20 26.77 0.89
N GLY A 26 -20.80 25.67 1.29
CA GLY A 26 -21.84 24.96 0.53
C GLY A 26 -21.73 23.42 0.58
N ASP A 27 -20.74 22.92 1.32
CA ASP A 27 -20.55 21.47 1.45
C ASP A 27 -21.67 20.85 2.27
N THR A 28 -22.41 19.92 1.68
CA THR A 28 -23.36 19.11 2.45
C THR A 28 -22.59 18.24 3.45
N LYS A 29 -23.29 17.78 4.48
CA LYS A 29 -22.73 16.93 5.53
C LYS A 29 -22.07 15.67 4.93
N ASN A 30 -22.73 15.05 3.95
CA ASN A 30 -22.29 13.79 3.32
C ASN A 30 -20.93 13.93 2.61
N TYR A 31 -20.74 14.98 1.77
CA TYR A 31 -19.45 15.20 1.10
C TYR A 31 -18.27 15.38 2.09
N LYS A 32 -18.49 16.09 3.21
CA LYS A 32 -17.42 16.28 4.22
C LYS A 32 -17.11 14.99 4.96
N GLN A 33 -18.13 14.24 5.30
CA GLN A 33 -17.97 12.95 5.95
C GLN A 33 -17.25 11.97 5.01
N ALA A 34 -17.68 11.86 3.75
CA ALA A 34 -17.01 11.04 2.73
C ALA A 34 -15.50 11.34 2.61
N ALA A 35 -15.13 12.64 2.63
CA ALA A 35 -13.72 13.03 2.59
C ALA A 35 -12.96 12.58 3.85
N GLN A 36 -13.59 12.64 5.01
CA GLN A 36 -13.05 12.21 6.29
C GLN A 36 -12.88 10.68 6.33
N ASP A 37 -13.90 9.93 5.89
CA ASP A 37 -13.85 8.46 5.83
C ASP A 37 -12.80 7.98 4.83
N LEU A 38 -12.64 8.69 3.70
CA LEU A 38 -11.57 8.41 2.74
C LEU A 38 -10.17 8.59 3.35
N GLU A 39 -9.98 9.66 4.14
CA GLU A 39 -8.72 9.92 4.87
C GLU A 39 -8.45 8.88 5.96
N GLN A 40 -9.51 8.38 6.61
CA GLN A 40 -9.41 7.37 7.65
C GLN A 40 -9.30 5.93 7.11
N GLY A 41 -9.37 5.74 5.79
CA GLY A 41 -9.34 4.42 5.16
C GLY A 41 -10.68 3.67 5.17
N ASN A 42 -11.78 4.31 5.60
CA ASN A 42 -13.13 3.76 5.60
C ASN A 42 -13.74 3.85 4.19
N TYR A 43 -13.17 3.12 3.23
CA TYR A 43 -13.42 3.32 1.80
C TYR A 43 -14.85 3.01 1.38
N GLU A 44 -15.50 1.99 1.96
CA GLU A 44 -16.90 1.64 1.70
C GLU A 44 -17.84 2.76 2.17
N ALA A 45 -17.64 3.25 3.39
CA ALA A 45 -18.43 4.36 3.94
C ALA A 45 -18.23 5.64 3.12
N ALA A 46 -16.98 5.96 2.78
CA ALA A 46 -16.65 7.08 1.91
C ALA A 46 -17.36 6.99 0.56
N LEU A 47 -17.39 5.79 -0.04
CA LEU A 47 -18.05 5.55 -1.33
C LEU A 47 -19.56 5.82 -1.25
N GLU A 48 -20.26 5.25 -0.26
CA GLU A 48 -21.72 5.43 -0.07
C GLU A 48 -22.07 6.92 0.06
N GLU A 49 -21.29 7.65 0.82
CA GLU A 49 -21.51 9.08 1.02
C GLU A 49 -21.15 9.94 -0.20
N TYR A 50 -20.09 9.57 -0.97
CA TYR A 50 -19.82 10.23 -2.25
C TYR A 50 -20.92 9.94 -3.28
N GLU A 51 -21.45 8.72 -3.36
CA GLU A 51 -22.59 8.39 -4.24
C GLU A 51 -23.85 9.20 -3.86
N THR A 52 -24.10 9.38 -2.57
CA THR A 52 -25.14 10.27 -2.09
C THR A 52 -24.90 11.71 -2.54
N ALA A 53 -23.68 12.23 -2.38
CA ALA A 53 -23.31 13.57 -2.81
C ALA A 53 -23.46 13.75 -4.34
N ILE A 54 -23.13 12.72 -5.13
CA ILE A 54 -23.33 12.68 -6.59
C ILE A 54 -24.83 12.79 -6.92
N SER A 55 -25.66 11.99 -6.25
CA SER A 55 -27.12 11.98 -6.48
C SER A 55 -27.76 13.34 -6.15
N GLU A 56 -27.24 14.04 -5.17
CA GLU A 56 -27.66 15.38 -4.74
C GLU A 56 -27.05 16.51 -5.59
N GLY A 57 -26.14 16.19 -6.52
CA GLY A 57 -25.45 17.18 -7.35
C GLY A 57 -24.44 18.05 -6.59
N VAL A 58 -23.93 17.58 -5.47
CA VAL A 58 -22.98 18.29 -4.62
C VAL A 58 -21.58 18.09 -5.15
N LYS A 59 -20.91 19.18 -5.57
CA LYS A 59 -19.53 19.17 -6.11
C LYS A 59 -19.28 17.99 -7.07
N PRO A 60 -20.04 17.84 -8.18
CA PRO A 60 -20.07 16.59 -8.94
C PRO A 60 -18.69 16.05 -9.29
N ALA A 61 -17.81 16.88 -9.87
CA ALA A 61 -16.48 16.42 -10.27
C ALA A 61 -15.63 15.91 -9.07
N GLN A 62 -15.70 16.59 -7.93
CA GLN A 62 -14.97 16.19 -6.72
C GLN A 62 -15.58 14.93 -6.10
N SER A 63 -16.91 14.80 -6.12
CA SER A 63 -17.61 13.63 -5.58
C SER A 63 -17.35 12.39 -6.43
N TYR A 64 -17.43 12.51 -7.75
CA TYR A 64 -17.01 11.44 -8.66
C TYR A 64 -15.54 11.05 -8.47
N ARG A 65 -14.64 12.04 -8.34
CA ARG A 65 -13.22 11.78 -8.07
C ARG A 65 -13.04 11.05 -6.74
N GLY A 66 -13.74 11.46 -5.68
CA GLY A 66 -13.68 10.81 -4.37
C GLY A 66 -14.16 9.36 -4.40
N ALA A 67 -15.30 9.10 -5.05
CA ALA A 67 -15.83 7.76 -5.28
C ALA A 67 -14.85 6.90 -6.10
N GLY A 68 -14.24 7.48 -7.14
CA GLY A 68 -13.20 6.80 -7.94
C GLY A 68 -11.98 6.41 -7.10
N VAL A 69 -11.52 7.29 -6.19
CA VAL A 69 -10.42 6.96 -5.28
C VAL A 69 -10.82 5.88 -4.28
N ALA A 70 -12.03 5.93 -3.70
CA ALA A 70 -12.54 4.89 -2.82
C ALA A 70 -12.57 3.53 -3.55
N LYS A 71 -13.11 3.48 -4.78
CA LYS A 71 -13.09 2.26 -5.62
C LYS A 71 -11.68 1.77 -5.94
N LEU A 72 -10.74 2.68 -6.24
CA LEU A 72 -9.33 2.34 -6.47
C LEU A 72 -8.70 1.66 -5.24
N LYS A 73 -8.98 2.20 -4.05
CA LYS A 73 -8.49 1.67 -2.77
C LYS A 73 -9.11 0.33 -2.41
N LEU A 74 -10.38 0.11 -2.80
CA LEU A 74 -11.08 -1.17 -2.67
C LEU A 74 -10.66 -2.22 -3.74
N GLY A 75 -9.75 -1.86 -4.67
CA GLY A 75 -9.31 -2.76 -5.73
C GLY A 75 -10.29 -2.88 -6.92
N ASN A 76 -11.36 -2.12 -6.94
CA ASN A 76 -12.38 -2.11 -7.99
C ASN A 76 -11.98 -1.15 -9.13
N TYR A 77 -10.92 -1.50 -9.84
CA TYR A 77 -10.20 -0.60 -10.74
C TYR A 77 -11.02 -0.17 -11.97
N GLU A 78 -11.81 -1.06 -12.57
CA GLU A 78 -12.66 -0.76 -13.72
C GLU A 78 -13.78 0.24 -13.35
N GLU A 79 -14.36 0.08 -12.14
CA GLU A 79 -15.35 1.03 -11.63
C GLU A 79 -14.69 2.37 -11.28
N ALA A 80 -13.47 2.35 -10.71
CA ALA A 80 -12.71 3.57 -10.45
C ALA A 80 -12.47 4.38 -11.73
N ILE A 81 -12.08 3.73 -12.83
CA ILE A 81 -11.92 4.36 -14.16
C ILE A 81 -13.23 5.02 -14.58
N THR A 82 -14.37 4.33 -14.42
CA THR A 82 -15.70 4.88 -14.77
C THR A 82 -16.01 6.14 -13.98
N TYR A 83 -15.75 6.16 -12.66
CA TYR A 83 -15.94 7.35 -11.83
C TYR A 83 -15.00 8.50 -12.24
N PHE A 84 -13.75 8.22 -12.58
CA PHE A 84 -12.82 9.25 -13.05
C PHE A 84 -13.24 9.81 -14.41
N ASP A 85 -13.76 8.99 -15.31
CA ASP A 85 -14.32 9.42 -16.60
C ASP A 85 -15.51 10.36 -16.39
N ASP A 86 -16.41 10.03 -15.46
CA ASP A 86 -17.57 10.86 -15.16
C ASP A 86 -17.15 12.17 -14.47
N ALA A 87 -16.12 12.12 -13.62
CA ALA A 87 -15.53 13.35 -13.07
C ALA A 87 -14.99 14.30 -14.15
N LEU A 88 -14.33 13.74 -15.19
CA LEU A 88 -13.78 14.52 -16.30
C LEU A 88 -14.85 15.08 -17.24
N LYS A 89 -16.04 14.44 -17.32
CA LYS A 89 -17.20 14.91 -18.10
C LYS A 89 -17.96 16.05 -17.44
N CYS A 90 -17.73 16.30 -16.14
CA CYS A 90 -18.41 17.35 -15.41
C CYS A 90 -18.04 18.75 -15.95
N ASP A 91 -19.00 19.69 -15.85
CA ASP A 91 -18.74 21.07 -16.20
C ASP A 91 -17.72 21.72 -15.28
N LYS A 92 -16.79 22.53 -15.86
CA LYS A 92 -15.85 23.39 -15.12
C LYS A 92 -14.90 22.67 -14.17
N VAL A 93 -14.37 21.51 -14.59
CA VAL A 93 -13.28 20.84 -13.84
C VAL A 93 -12.06 21.75 -13.79
N GLY A 94 -11.69 22.19 -12.60
CA GLY A 94 -10.51 23.04 -12.40
C GLY A 94 -9.20 22.32 -12.77
N LYS A 95 -8.19 23.11 -13.19
CA LYS A 95 -6.92 22.54 -13.68
C LYS A 95 -6.25 21.59 -12.67
N ALA A 96 -6.22 21.94 -11.39
CA ALA A 96 -5.63 21.10 -10.36
C ALA A 96 -6.40 19.78 -10.18
N LEU A 97 -7.73 19.84 -10.11
CA LEU A 97 -8.59 18.65 -10.01
C LEU A 97 -8.46 17.74 -11.23
N LYS A 98 -8.34 18.34 -12.43
CA LYS A 98 -8.14 17.55 -13.65
C LYS A 98 -6.80 16.81 -13.66
N LYS A 99 -5.70 17.47 -13.17
CA LYS A 99 -4.40 16.81 -12.97
C LYS A 99 -4.55 15.60 -12.07
N ASP A 100 -5.17 15.79 -10.92
CA ASP A 100 -5.36 14.77 -9.90
C ASP A 100 -6.19 13.58 -10.42
N ILE A 101 -7.32 13.84 -11.09
CA ILE A 101 -8.17 12.80 -11.70
C ILE A 101 -7.39 11.99 -12.73
N LEU A 102 -6.66 12.64 -13.65
CA LEU A 102 -5.86 11.95 -14.66
C LEU A 102 -4.76 11.08 -14.02
N SER A 103 -4.10 11.57 -12.98
CA SER A 103 -3.08 10.79 -12.27
C SER A 103 -3.66 9.52 -11.64
N TYR A 104 -4.80 9.62 -10.95
CA TYR A 104 -5.47 8.44 -10.38
C TYR A 104 -6.00 7.49 -11.47
N ARG A 105 -6.52 8.03 -12.58
CA ARG A 105 -7.03 7.21 -13.68
C ARG A 105 -5.91 6.43 -14.35
N ALA A 106 -4.75 7.05 -14.57
CA ALA A 106 -3.57 6.36 -15.08
C ALA A 106 -3.12 5.21 -14.16
N VAL A 107 -3.13 5.43 -12.82
CA VAL A 107 -2.88 4.35 -11.86
C VAL A 107 -3.91 3.22 -11.99
N ALA A 108 -5.20 3.54 -12.13
CA ALA A 108 -6.24 2.54 -12.32
C ALA A 108 -6.04 1.75 -13.62
N TYR A 109 -5.70 2.42 -14.72
CA TYR A 109 -5.35 1.76 -15.99
C TYR A 109 -4.15 0.81 -15.86
N LEU A 110 -3.10 1.20 -15.13
CA LEU A 110 -1.97 0.30 -14.84
C LEU A 110 -2.42 -0.97 -14.10
N LYS A 111 -3.37 -0.84 -13.15
CA LYS A 111 -3.88 -1.98 -12.36
C LYS A 111 -4.72 -2.94 -13.21
N VAL A 112 -5.49 -2.45 -14.19
CA VAL A 112 -6.22 -3.28 -15.14
C VAL A 112 -5.37 -3.71 -16.34
N LYS A 113 -4.10 -3.26 -16.40
CA LYS A 113 -3.13 -3.53 -17.47
C LYS A 113 -3.51 -2.93 -18.83
N ASP A 114 -4.29 -1.87 -18.84
CA ASP A 114 -4.50 -1.03 -20.02
C ASP A 114 -3.40 0.03 -20.08
N TYR A 115 -2.23 -0.41 -20.51
CA TYR A 115 -1.02 0.41 -20.50
C TYR A 115 -1.07 1.55 -21.53
N GLU A 116 -1.74 1.35 -22.65
CA GLU A 116 -1.96 2.35 -23.69
C GLU A 116 -2.79 3.51 -23.14
N ALA A 117 -3.90 3.24 -22.43
CA ALA A 117 -4.70 4.28 -21.79
C ALA A 117 -3.96 4.99 -20.66
N ALA A 118 -3.16 4.27 -19.87
CA ALA A 118 -2.30 4.87 -18.86
C ALA A 118 -1.28 5.84 -19.49
N LEU A 119 -0.65 5.45 -20.60
CA LEU A 119 0.29 6.28 -21.34
C LEU A 119 -0.37 7.55 -21.90
N GLU A 120 -1.58 7.47 -22.44
CA GLU A 120 -2.34 8.63 -22.93
C GLU A 120 -2.59 9.66 -21.81
N ASP A 121 -2.96 9.19 -20.62
CA ASP A 121 -3.12 10.07 -19.45
C ASP A 121 -1.77 10.69 -19.03
N CYS A 122 -0.69 9.91 -18.97
CA CYS A 122 0.65 10.42 -18.67
C CYS A 122 1.13 11.47 -19.70
N GLN A 123 0.89 11.26 -20.98
CA GLN A 123 1.21 12.24 -22.04
C GLN A 123 0.38 13.51 -21.85
N THR A 124 -0.92 13.39 -21.60
CA THR A 124 -1.80 14.53 -21.30
C THR A 124 -1.30 15.32 -20.10
N LEU A 125 -0.83 14.63 -19.06
CA LEU A 125 -0.25 15.25 -17.87
C LEU A 125 1.05 15.97 -18.20
N ALA A 126 1.96 15.35 -18.94
CA ALA A 126 3.24 15.95 -19.33
C ALA A 126 3.09 17.19 -20.21
N GLU A 127 2.11 17.18 -21.12
CA GLU A 127 1.85 18.31 -22.03
C GLU A 127 1.21 19.53 -21.34
N ASN A 128 0.37 19.31 -20.34
CA ASN A 128 -0.50 20.35 -19.79
C ASN A 128 -0.10 20.84 -18.39
N TYR A 129 0.79 20.13 -17.72
CA TYR A 129 1.20 20.40 -16.33
C TYR A 129 2.72 20.36 -16.18
N LYS A 130 3.21 21.06 -15.14
CA LYS A 130 4.60 20.88 -14.74
C LYS A 130 4.78 19.46 -14.19
N MET A 131 5.75 18.75 -14.72
CA MET A 131 6.17 17.47 -14.17
C MET A 131 6.76 17.67 -12.76
N ASP A 132 6.41 16.77 -11.87
CA ASP A 132 6.95 16.65 -10.52
C ASP A 132 7.36 15.20 -10.27
N ALA A 133 7.94 14.91 -9.10
CA ALA A 133 8.45 13.59 -8.78
C ALA A 133 7.40 12.48 -8.97
N ASP A 134 6.14 12.74 -8.57
CA ASP A 134 5.05 11.77 -8.69
C ASP A 134 4.66 11.49 -10.14
N LEU A 135 4.59 12.53 -10.98
CA LEU A 135 4.29 12.36 -12.40
C LEU A 135 5.43 11.67 -13.14
N TYR A 136 6.68 11.98 -12.82
CA TYR A 136 7.82 11.25 -13.37
C TYR A 136 7.79 9.78 -12.93
N PHE A 137 7.49 9.50 -11.66
CA PHE A 137 7.36 8.14 -11.17
C PHE A 137 6.25 7.36 -11.90
N LEU A 138 5.04 7.93 -12.00
CA LEU A 138 3.90 7.34 -12.70
C LEU A 138 4.20 7.07 -14.18
N THR A 139 4.88 8.02 -14.85
CA THR A 139 5.30 7.84 -16.26
C THR A 139 6.34 6.74 -16.37
N GLY A 140 7.28 6.67 -15.43
CA GLY A 140 8.27 5.59 -15.33
C GLY A 140 7.65 4.21 -15.13
N GLU A 141 6.67 4.08 -14.22
CA GLU A 141 5.91 2.83 -14.04
C GLU A 141 5.16 2.41 -15.30
N THR A 142 4.54 3.39 -15.99
CA THR A 142 3.82 3.13 -17.25
C THR A 142 4.77 2.65 -18.34
N ALA A 143 5.91 3.33 -18.52
CA ALA A 143 6.92 2.94 -19.48
C ALA A 143 7.50 1.55 -19.17
N LEU A 144 7.77 1.27 -17.87
CA LEU A 144 8.24 -0.03 -17.41
C LEU A 144 7.21 -1.15 -17.68
N ALA A 145 5.92 -0.86 -17.50
CA ALA A 145 4.85 -1.80 -17.78
C ALA A 145 4.74 -2.14 -19.28
N MET A 146 5.15 -1.22 -20.14
CA MET A 146 5.21 -1.37 -21.61
C MET A 146 6.55 -1.88 -22.12
N ASP A 147 7.44 -2.36 -21.24
CA ASP A 147 8.80 -2.81 -21.56
C ASP A 147 9.70 -1.74 -22.21
N SER A 148 9.36 -0.44 -22.05
CA SER A 148 10.13 0.71 -22.49
C SER A 148 11.20 1.09 -21.46
N TYR A 149 12.20 0.25 -21.28
CA TYR A 149 13.15 0.29 -20.15
C TYR A 149 13.99 1.58 -20.11
N GLU A 150 14.40 2.11 -21.25
CA GLU A 150 15.18 3.36 -21.32
C GLU A 150 14.33 4.56 -20.86
N GLU A 151 13.09 4.63 -21.29
CA GLU A 151 12.15 5.67 -20.89
C GLU A 151 11.78 5.56 -19.40
N ALA A 152 11.55 4.34 -18.93
CA ALA A 152 11.30 4.07 -17.49
C ALA A 152 12.47 4.56 -16.65
N SER A 153 13.69 4.17 -16.99
CA SER A 153 14.91 4.59 -16.30
C SER A 153 15.07 6.11 -16.28
N ALA A 154 14.88 6.78 -17.41
CA ALA A 154 14.98 8.24 -17.50
C ALA A 154 13.95 8.95 -16.59
N ASN A 155 12.71 8.48 -16.58
CA ASN A 155 11.66 9.04 -15.73
C ASN A 155 11.92 8.76 -14.23
N PHE A 156 12.37 7.57 -13.85
CA PHE A 156 12.74 7.28 -12.46
C PHE A 156 13.94 8.11 -11.98
N GLU A 157 14.91 8.38 -12.84
CA GLU A 157 16.00 9.30 -12.52
C GLU A 157 15.52 10.72 -12.26
N GLN A 158 14.54 11.22 -13.05
CA GLN A 158 13.93 12.52 -12.79
C GLN A 158 13.10 12.49 -11.49
N ALA A 159 12.31 11.43 -11.26
CA ALA A 159 11.53 11.27 -10.05
C ALA A 159 12.40 11.32 -8.79
N TYR A 160 13.50 10.57 -8.78
CA TYR A 160 14.44 10.56 -7.67
C TYR A 160 15.25 11.87 -7.58
N GLY A 161 15.55 12.51 -8.70
CA GLY A 161 16.24 13.80 -8.73
C GLY A 161 15.42 14.95 -8.14
N GLU A 162 14.09 14.94 -8.33
CA GLU A 162 13.17 15.93 -7.75
C GLU A 162 12.83 15.64 -6.28
N ASP A 163 12.85 14.35 -5.89
CA ASP A 163 12.47 13.87 -4.55
C ASP A 163 13.39 12.72 -4.11
N ALA A 164 14.59 13.05 -3.63
CA ALA A 164 15.62 12.09 -3.22
C ALA A 164 15.37 11.56 -1.79
N THR A 165 14.16 11.07 -1.52
CA THR A 165 13.79 10.48 -0.22
C THR A 165 14.00 8.96 -0.22
N TYR A 166 14.08 8.37 0.99
CA TYR A 166 14.11 6.92 1.16
C TYR A 166 12.85 6.26 0.57
N ASP A 167 11.69 6.88 0.77
CA ASP A 167 10.42 6.38 0.23
C ASP A 167 10.42 6.34 -1.29
N ARG A 168 10.91 7.38 -1.95
CA ARG A 168 11.01 7.41 -3.42
C ARG A 168 11.96 6.33 -3.93
N ALA A 169 13.10 6.13 -3.28
CA ALA A 169 14.03 5.05 -3.63
C ALA A 169 13.38 3.67 -3.53
N ILE A 170 12.64 3.42 -2.43
CA ILE A 170 11.93 2.17 -2.19
C ILE A 170 10.80 1.97 -3.21
N GLN A 171 10.05 3.03 -3.57
CA GLN A 171 9.01 2.97 -4.60
C GLN A 171 9.60 2.55 -5.96
N ILE A 172 10.69 3.19 -6.37
CA ILE A 172 11.36 2.87 -7.64
C ILE A 172 11.92 1.45 -7.61
N TYR A 173 12.58 1.05 -6.53
CA TYR A 173 13.03 -0.33 -6.33
C TYR A 173 11.87 -1.33 -6.47
N GLY A 174 10.73 -1.03 -5.84
CA GLY A 174 9.53 -1.86 -5.91
C GLY A 174 8.96 -1.99 -7.31
N ALA A 175 8.96 -0.91 -8.09
CA ALA A 175 8.53 -0.94 -9.49
C ALA A 175 9.39 -1.93 -10.31
N TYR A 176 10.71 -1.85 -10.18
CA TYR A 176 11.63 -2.78 -10.84
C TYR A 176 11.51 -4.22 -10.31
N LEU A 177 11.39 -4.40 -8.99
CA LEU A 177 11.23 -5.72 -8.36
C LEU A 177 9.98 -6.44 -8.86
N ASN A 178 8.88 -5.71 -9.09
CA ASN A 178 7.64 -6.27 -9.64
C ASN A 178 7.80 -6.79 -11.08
N ARG A 179 8.86 -6.40 -11.77
CA ARG A 179 9.23 -6.84 -13.12
C ARG A 179 10.41 -7.82 -13.14
N ASP A 180 10.82 -8.34 -11.98
CA ASP A 180 12.01 -9.20 -11.81
C ASP A 180 13.33 -8.53 -12.24
N MET A 181 13.40 -7.17 -12.15
CA MET A 181 14.54 -6.33 -12.51
C MET A 181 15.17 -5.70 -11.27
N GLU A 182 15.39 -6.48 -10.25
CA GLU A 182 15.87 -6.04 -8.93
C GLU A 182 17.17 -5.21 -9.00
N ALA A 183 18.12 -5.63 -9.85
CA ALA A 183 19.41 -4.96 -9.99
C ALA A 183 19.28 -3.50 -10.47
N ASP A 184 18.31 -3.19 -11.33
CA ASP A 184 18.07 -1.84 -11.83
C ASP A 184 17.49 -0.93 -10.75
N GLY A 185 16.70 -1.50 -9.84
CA GLY A 185 16.11 -0.78 -8.70
C GLY A 185 17.11 -0.54 -7.57
N THR A 186 18.04 -1.47 -7.32
CA THR A 186 18.97 -1.44 -6.19
C THR A 186 19.83 -0.17 -6.16
N ARG A 187 20.21 0.38 -7.32
CA ARG A 187 20.98 1.63 -7.40
C ARG A 187 20.32 2.83 -6.71
N TYR A 188 18.99 2.87 -6.64
CA TYR A 188 18.25 3.94 -5.94
C TYR A 188 18.30 3.76 -4.44
N LEU A 189 18.24 2.51 -3.96
CA LEU A 189 18.45 2.18 -2.55
C LEU A 189 19.87 2.56 -2.10
N GLU A 190 20.89 2.22 -2.90
CA GLU A 190 22.29 2.62 -2.64
C GLU A 190 22.46 4.14 -2.63
N ALA A 191 21.81 4.84 -3.57
CA ALA A 191 21.85 6.31 -3.63
C ALA A 191 21.20 6.94 -2.38
N ALA A 192 20.10 6.41 -1.88
CA ALA A 192 19.44 6.88 -0.67
C ALA A 192 20.33 6.69 0.59
N LEU A 193 21.16 5.65 0.61
CA LEU A 193 22.10 5.37 1.70
C LEU A 193 23.38 6.23 1.66
N SER A 194 23.61 7.02 0.61
CA SER A 194 24.87 7.79 0.43
C SER A 194 25.10 8.85 1.51
N GLY A 195 24.05 9.31 2.21
CA GLY A 195 24.13 10.24 3.34
C GLY A 195 24.31 9.53 4.68
N THR A 196 24.47 10.33 5.74
CA THR A 196 24.47 9.84 7.13
C THR A 196 23.10 10.13 7.77
N ALA A 197 22.64 9.22 8.62
CA ALA A 197 21.44 9.44 9.43
C ALA A 197 21.63 10.66 10.37
N LYS A 198 20.56 11.43 10.56
CA LYS A 198 20.54 12.65 11.37
C LYS A 198 19.73 12.52 12.64
N ASN A 199 18.75 11.60 12.64
CA ASN A 199 17.81 11.39 13.71
C ASN A 199 17.27 9.95 13.69
N ALA A 200 16.41 9.60 14.63
CA ALA A 200 15.82 8.26 14.75
C ALA A 200 14.97 7.86 13.53
N GLU A 201 14.29 8.80 12.88
CA GLU A 201 13.51 8.56 11.68
C GLU A 201 14.42 8.18 10.51
N ASP A 202 15.50 8.95 10.26
CA ASP A 202 16.52 8.61 9.26
C ASP A 202 17.12 7.22 9.50
N HIS A 203 17.40 6.85 10.77
CA HIS A 203 17.88 5.52 11.12
C HIS A 203 16.84 4.43 10.81
N CYS A 204 15.58 4.66 11.10
CA CYS A 204 14.48 3.75 10.76
C CYS A 204 14.37 3.53 9.25
N ASP A 205 14.37 4.61 8.48
CA ASP A 205 14.32 4.57 7.02
C ASP A 205 15.51 3.86 6.39
N ARG A 206 16.73 4.13 6.87
CA ARG A 206 17.94 3.43 6.43
C ARG A 206 17.86 1.95 6.76
N GLY A 207 17.40 1.60 7.95
CA GLY A 207 17.17 0.21 8.33
C GLY A 207 16.18 -0.49 7.40
N ARG A 208 15.11 0.21 7.01
CA ARG A 208 14.13 -0.27 6.01
C ARG A 208 14.76 -0.46 4.63
N VAL A 209 15.61 0.46 4.19
CA VAL A 209 16.35 0.33 2.92
C VAL A 209 17.28 -0.88 2.94
N TYR A 210 18.09 -1.03 4.01
CA TYR A 210 18.96 -2.20 4.17
C TYR A 210 18.16 -3.52 4.21
N TYR A 211 17.00 -3.53 4.84
CA TYR A 211 16.09 -4.68 4.83
C TYR A 211 15.69 -5.10 3.40
N TYR A 212 15.34 -4.12 2.54
CA TYR A 212 15.02 -4.42 1.14
C TYR A 212 16.22 -4.90 0.32
N MET A 213 17.44 -4.53 0.72
CA MET A 213 18.69 -5.01 0.12
C MET A 213 19.16 -6.37 0.67
N ASP A 214 18.40 -7.01 1.57
CA ASP A 214 18.80 -8.22 2.31
C ASP A 214 20.04 -8.07 3.17
N ASP A 215 20.47 -6.83 3.43
CA ASP A 215 21.58 -6.51 4.33
C ASP A 215 21.06 -6.43 5.78
N TYR A 216 20.74 -7.60 6.32
CA TYR A 216 20.15 -7.71 7.66
C TYR A 216 21.07 -7.25 8.79
N GLU A 217 22.39 -7.27 8.60
CA GLU A 217 23.33 -6.79 9.60
C GLU A 217 23.27 -5.26 9.75
N ASN A 218 23.32 -4.54 8.63
CA ASN A 218 23.19 -3.09 8.63
C ASN A 218 21.75 -2.67 8.96
N ALA A 219 20.72 -3.38 8.50
CA ALA A 219 19.34 -3.15 8.89
C ALA A 219 19.18 -3.21 10.43
N GLU A 220 19.67 -4.27 11.06
CA GLU A 220 19.61 -4.45 12.52
C GLU A 220 20.34 -3.31 13.25
N SER A 221 21.52 -2.91 12.76
CA SER A 221 22.31 -1.83 13.36
C SER A 221 21.60 -0.48 13.32
N GLU A 222 21.01 -0.12 12.16
CA GLU A 222 20.30 1.14 11.97
C GLU A 222 18.99 1.14 12.78
N LEU A 223 18.22 0.03 12.74
CA LEU A 223 16.95 -0.07 13.46
C LEU A 223 17.13 0.00 14.98
N LYS A 224 18.20 -0.56 15.54
CA LYS A 224 18.52 -0.39 16.96
C LYS A 224 18.78 1.07 17.33
N GLN A 225 19.50 1.81 16.49
CA GLN A 225 19.70 3.25 16.71
C GLN A 225 18.39 4.03 16.61
N ALA A 226 17.48 3.63 15.73
CA ALA A 226 16.14 4.21 15.65
C ALA A 226 15.34 3.96 16.94
N ILE A 227 15.37 2.73 17.47
CA ILE A 227 14.70 2.36 18.73
C ILE A 227 15.29 3.11 19.92
N ASP A 228 16.63 3.24 19.99
CA ASP A 228 17.31 4.03 21.01
C ASP A 228 16.94 5.53 20.96
N GLY A 229 16.45 6.00 19.81
CA GLY A 229 15.93 7.34 19.60
C GLY A 229 14.38 7.41 19.66
N ASP A 230 13.72 6.45 20.30
CA ASP A 230 12.27 6.38 20.54
C ASP A 230 11.40 6.21 19.27
N ASN A 231 11.97 5.69 18.16
CA ASN A 231 11.18 5.35 16.98
C ASN A 231 10.52 3.97 17.14
N THR A 232 9.23 3.96 17.43
CA THR A 232 8.47 2.73 17.71
C THR A 232 8.28 1.87 16.45
N GLU A 233 8.14 2.47 15.25
CA GLU A 233 7.98 1.72 13.99
C GLU A 233 9.21 0.84 13.68
N ALA A 234 10.39 1.25 14.13
CA ALA A 234 11.60 0.46 13.97
C ALA A 234 11.54 -0.91 14.68
N LEU A 235 10.68 -1.07 15.69
CA LEU A 235 10.46 -2.37 16.36
C LEU A 235 9.82 -3.38 15.41
N VAL A 236 8.82 -2.96 14.62
CA VAL A 236 8.17 -3.83 13.63
C VAL A 236 9.19 -4.26 12.56
N LEU A 237 9.96 -3.31 12.03
CA LEU A 237 10.98 -3.60 11.02
C LEU A 237 12.08 -4.52 11.56
N LEU A 238 12.53 -4.30 12.80
CA LEU A 238 13.53 -5.16 13.43
C LEU A 238 13.00 -6.56 13.71
N GLY A 239 11.72 -6.67 14.11
CA GLY A 239 11.04 -7.96 14.23
C GLY A 239 11.04 -8.72 12.91
N MET A 240 10.76 -8.04 11.79
CA MET A 240 10.82 -8.64 10.44
C MET A 240 12.22 -9.07 10.05
N VAL A 241 13.25 -8.26 10.34
CA VAL A 241 14.66 -8.64 10.15
C VAL A 241 14.98 -9.94 10.89
N TYR A 242 14.57 -10.05 12.16
CA TYR A 242 14.80 -11.27 12.93
C TYR A 242 14.04 -12.48 12.40
N MET A 243 12.80 -12.29 11.92
CA MET A 243 12.05 -13.37 11.25
C MET A 243 12.79 -13.90 10.02
N ASP A 244 13.27 -13.00 9.15
CA ASP A 244 13.97 -13.40 7.93
C ASP A 244 15.36 -14.03 8.24
N LYS A 245 15.96 -13.68 9.39
CA LYS A 245 17.14 -14.37 9.93
C LYS A 245 16.82 -15.72 10.59
N GLY A 246 15.55 -16.07 10.75
CA GLY A 246 15.11 -17.29 11.45
C GLY A 246 15.21 -17.20 12.98
N ASP A 247 15.32 -16.01 13.54
CA ASP A 247 15.39 -15.75 14.99
C ASP A 247 14.01 -15.38 15.54
N SER A 248 13.12 -16.38 15.61
CA SER A 248 11.74 -16.22 16.09
C SER A 248 11.66 -15.63 17.50
N ALA A 249 12.61 -15.94 18.39
CA ALA A 249 12.59 -15.45 19.76
C ALA A 249 12.80 -13.93 19.83
N ASN A 250 13.80 -13.41 19.13
CA ASN A 250 14.05 -11.96 19.05
C ASN A 250 12.95 -11.25 18.25
N ALA A 251 12.41 -11.86 17.19
CA ALA A 251 11.28 -11.30 16.44
C ALA A 251 10.06 -11.09 17.34
N LYS A 252 9.65 -12.12 18.10
CA LYS A 252 8.55 -12.02 19.07
C LYS A 252 8.80 -10.94 20.12
N ALA A 253 10.02 -10.82 20.63
CA ALA A 253 10.35 -9.79 21.62
C ALA A 253 10.15 -8.38 21.05
N MET A 254 10.53 -8.12 19.79
CA MET A 254 10.34 -6.82 19.14
C MET A 254 8.86 -6.53 18.92
N PHE A 255 8.07 -7.48 18.42
CA PHE A 255 6.64 -7.30 18.22
C PHE A 255 5.88 -7.09 19.53
N GLN A 256 6.24 -7.83 20.59
CA GLN A 256 5.68 -7.62 21.94
C GLN A 256 5.99 -6.23 22.48
N GLN A 257 7.22 -5.76 22.26
CA GLN A 257 7.61 -4.42 22.67
C GLN A 257 6.80 -3.36 21.88
N TYR A 258 6.60 -3.54 20.57
CA TYR A 258 5.75 -2.67 19.77
C TYR A 258 4.33 -2.62 20.34
N VAL A 259 3.68 -3.76 20.56
CA VAL A 259 2.31 -3.84 21.14
C VAL A 259 2.23 -3.08 22.47
N SER A 260 3.30 -3.10 23.28
CA SER A 260 3.30 -2.40 24.56
C SER A 260 3.51 -0.89 24.49
N GLN A 261 4.03 -0.37 23.38
CA GLN A 261 4.44 1.03 23.23
C GLN A 261 3.59 1.81 22.23
N ALA A 262 3.04 1.13 21.21
CA ALA A 262 2.24 1.77 20.18
C ALA A 262 0.83 2.10 20.67
N GLU A 263 0.22 3.17 20.16
CA GLU A 263 -1.19 3.48 20.40
C GLU A 263 -2.13 2.44 19.76
N ASN A 264 -1.67 1.80 18.69
CA ASN A 264 -2.36 0.72 17.97
C ASN A 264 -1.38 -0.44 17.78
N GLY A 265 -1.69 -1.57 18.38
CA GLY A 265 -0.84 -2.76 18.38
C GLY A 265 -1.01 -3.69 17.18
N ALA A 266 -1.91 -3.40 16.22
CA ALA A 266 -2.29 -4.32 15.15
C ALA A 266 -1.10 -4.88 14.36
N LYS A 267 -0.12 -4.04 13.98
CA LYS A 267 1.10 -4.49 13.30
C LYS A 267 1.93 -5.46 14.14
N GLY A 268 2.03 -5.19 15.44
CA GLY A 268 2.74 -6.04 16.38
C GLY A 268 2.06 -7.40 16.56
N PHE A 269 0.75 -7.41 16.73
CA PHE A 269 -0.05 -8.66 16.80
C PHE A 269 0.05 -9.45 15.49
N ASN A 270 0.02 -8.79 14.35
CA ASN A 270 0.23 -9.46 13.06
C ASN A 270 1.63 -10.11 12.97
N GLY A 271 2.66 -9.41 13.46
CA GLY A 271 4.03 -9.95 13.55
C GLY A 271 4.14 -11.14 14.50
N LEU A 272 3.51 -11.09 15.67
CA LEU A 272 3.44 -12.21 16.62
C LEU A 272 2.76 -13.43 15.99
N ALA A 273 1.59 -13.22 15.35
CA ALA A 273 0.87 -14.27 14.65
C ALA A 273 1.72 -14.93 13.56
N LEU A 274 2.48 -14.15 12.78
CA LEU A 274 3.39 -14.71 11.76
C LEU A 274 4.50 -15.57 12.37
N CYS A 275 5.09 -15.14 13.50
CA CYS A 275 6.06 -15.96 14.24
C CYS A 275 5.44 -17.26 14.74
N ASP A 276 4.22 -17.20 15.30
CA ASP A 276 3.52 -18.37 15.81
C ASP A 276 3.12 -19.34 14.69
N ILE A 277 2.74 -18.83 13.52
CA ILE A 277 2.49 -19.65 12.32
C ILE A 277 3.76 -20.39 11.89
N GLU A 278 4.93 -19.73 11.90
CA GLU A 278 6.21 -20.34 11.55
C GLU A 278 6.65 -21.39 12.58
N ASP A 279 6.41 -21.13 13.87
CA ASP A 279 6.68 -22.07 14.96
C ASP A 279 5.67 -23.23 15.04
N GLY A 280 4.53 -23.14 14.33
CA GLY A 280 3.46 -24.13 14.34
C GLY A 280 2.50 -24.04 15.54
N ASP A 281 2.57 -22.95 16.30
CA ASP A 281 1.64 -22.64 17.39
C ASP A 281 0.41 -21.89 16.86
N TYR A 282 -0.46 -22.64 16.21
CA TYR A 282 -1.63 -22.06 15.53
C TYR A 282 -2.68 -21.51 16.49
N ASP A 283 -2.73 -21.98 17.73
CA ASP A 283 -3.70 -21.49 18.71
C ASP A 283 -3.28 -20.09 19.23
N SER A 284 -1.99 -19.89 19.49
CA SER A 284 -1.43 -18.58 19.81
C SER A 284 -1.59 -17.63 18.62
N ALA A 285 -1.29 -18.07 17.40
CA ALA A 285 -1.47 -17.27 16.19
C ALA A 285 -2.90 -16.75 16.02
N LEU A 286 -3.93 -17.58 16.26
CA LEU A 286 -5.34 -17.16 16.21
C LEU A 286 -5.67 -16.12 17.29
N SER A 287 -5.12 -16.28 18.50
CA SER A 287 -5.33 -15.32 19.59
C SER A 287 -4.72 -13.95 19.27
N ASP A 288 -3.52 -13.95 18.69
CA ASP A 288 -2.86 -12.69 18.27
C ASP A 288 -3.59 -12.04 17.10
N ILE A 289 -4.07 -12.83 16.11
CA ILE A 289 -4.88 -12.32 15.01
C ILE A 289 -6.16 -11.67 15.54
N GLU A 290 -6.88 -12.32 16.46
CA GLU A 290 -8.09 -11.78 17.08
C GLU A 290 -7.79 -10.44 17.78
N SER A 291 -6.71 -10.39 18.56
CA SER A 291 -6.26 -9.17 19.24
C SER A 291 -5.92 -8.06 18.22
N GLY A 292 -5.20 -8.42 17.15
CA GLY A 292 -4.85 -7.50 16.09
C GLY A 292 -6.08 -6.95 15.36
N ILE A 293 -7.08 -7.77 15.04
CA ILE A 293 -8.33 -7.35 14.38
C ILE A 293 -9.09 -6.34 15.25
N HIS A 294 -9.08 -6.49 16.58
CA HIS A 294 -9.73 -5.54 17.47
C HIS A 294 -9.12 -4.13 17.44
N GLU A 295 -7.83 -4.04 17.13
CA GLU A 295 -7.10 -2.77 17.05
C GLU A 295 -6.89 -2.27 15.62
N ALA A 296 -7.09 -3.13 14.61
CA ALA A 296 -6.73 -2.84 13.24
C ALA A 296 -7.56 -1.72 12.61
N GLY A 297 -6.85 -0.79 11.98
CA GLY A 297 -7.42 0.08 10.95
C GLY A 297 -7.52 -0.67 9.60
N ALA A 298 -8.03 0.02 8.58
CA ALA A 298 -8.24 -0.57 7.26
C ALA A 298 -6.96 -1.16 6.62
N GLU A 299 -5.80 -0.58 6.91
CA GLU A 299 -4.51 -1.01 6.33
C GLU A 299 -4.04 -2.37 6.90
N ASP A 300 -4.24 -2.61 8.19
CA ASP A 300 -3.75 -3.81 8.86
C ASP A 300 -4.75 -4.96 8.79
N MET A 301 -6.05 -4.64 8.70
CA MET A 301 -7.16 -5.61 8.70
C MET A 301 -7.00 -6.67 7.61
N GLN A 302 -6.64 -6.26 6.41
CA GLN A 302 -6.50 -7.18 5.27
C GLN A 302 -5.47 -8.27 5.53
N SER A 303 -4.31 -7.90 6.10
CA SER A 303 -3.23 -8.84 6.41
C SER A 303 -3.60 -9.82 7.51
N LEU A 304 -4.29 -9.35 8.55
CA LEU A 304 -4.73 -10.17 9.67
C LEU A 304 -5.77 -11.21 9.23
N LEU A 305 -6.78 -10.78 8.47
CA LEU A 305 -7.81 -11.69 7.93
C LEU A 305 -7.22 -12.71 6.95
N PHE A 306 -6.23 -12.32 6.16
CA PHE A 306 -5.51 -13.27 5.30
C PHE A 306 -4.74 -14.31 6.12
N ASN A 307 -4.04 -13.87 7.17
CA ASN A 307 -3.30 -14.77 8.04
C ASN A 307 -4.24 -15.73 8.80
N GLU A 308 -5.45 -15.31 9.15
CA GLU A 308 -6.47 -16.19 9.74
C GLU A 308 -6.80 -17.37 8.80
N ILE A 309 -6.99 -17.12 7.51
CA ILE A 309 -7.20 -18.18 6.51
C ILE A 309 -6.01 -19.13 6.50
N VAL A 310 -4.78 -18.59 6.45
CA VAL A 310 -3.54 -19.39 6.42
C VAL A 310 -3.43 -20.28 7.66
N VAL A 311 -3.78 -19.79 8.83
CA VAL A 311 -3.74 -20.59 10.07
C VAL A 311 -4.69 -21.78 9.98
N TYR A 312 -5.95 -21.59 9.56
CA TYR A 312 -6.89 -22.70 9.43
C TYR A 312 -6.46 -23.71 8.36
N GLU A 313 -5.84 -23.28 7.28
CA GLU A 313 -5.21 -24.17 6.29
C GLU A 313 -4.09 -25.00 6.89
N LYS A 314 -3.21 -24.38 7.68
CA LYS A 314 -2.11 -25.05 8.36
C LYS A 314 -2.62 -26.07 9.41
N LYS A 315 -3.75 -25.77 10.06
CA LYS A 315 -4.46 -26.71 10.96
C LYS A 315 -5.17 -27.83 10.21
N LEU A 316 -5.19 -27.80 8.86
CA LEU A 316 -5.95 -28.70 8.00
C LEU A 316 -7.49 -28.61 8.22
N ASP A 317 -7.96 -27.54 8.82
CA ASP A 317 -9.38 -27.21 8.95
C ASP A 317 -9.85 -26.44 7.71
N PHE A 318 -9.94 -27.16 6.59
CA PHE A 318 -10.30 -26.59 5.31
C PHE A 318 -11.74 -26.05 5.28
N GLN A 319 -12.63 -26.58 6.14
CA GLN A 319 -14.01 -26.09 6.23
C GLN A 319 -14.03 -24.66 6.78
N THR A 320 -13.33 -24.40 7.88
CA THR A 320 -13.24 -23.07 8.48
C THR A 320 -12.42 -22.13 7.58
N ALA A 321 -11.31 -22.59 7.00
CA ALA A 321 -10.53 -21.79 6.03
C ALA A 321 -11.38 -21.34 4.85
N LEU A 322 -12.25 -22.21 4.31
CA LEU A 322 -13.17 -21.88 3.22
C LEU A 322 -14.15 -20.78 3.62
N GLN A 323 -14.74 -20.89 4.83
CA GLN A 323 -15.65 -19.88 5.36
C GLN A 323 -14.93 -18.53 5.51
N LYS A 324 -13.72 -18.52 6.13
CA LYS A 324 -12.93 -17.29 6.32
C LYS A 324 -12.51 -16.65 4.99
N ALA A 325 -12.17 -17.45 3.98
CA ALA A 325 -11.87 -16.94 2.64
C ALA A 325 -13.11 -16.32 1.97
N GLN A 326 -14.32 -16.81 2.23
CA GLN A 326 -15.56 -16.21 1.76
C GLN A 326 -15.81 -14.88 2.47
N GLU A 327 -15.74 -14.85 3.80
CA GLU A 327 -15.87 -13.62 4.62
C GLU A 327 -14.85 -12.55 4.19
N TYR A 328 -13.59 -12.94 3.95
CA TYR A 328 -12.56 -12.04 3.43
C TYR A 328 -12.95 -11.42 2.08
N LEU A 329 -13.48 -12.23 1.14
CA LEU A 329 -13.85 -11.76 -0.19
C LEU A 329 -15.14 -10.92 -0.21
N GLU A 330 -15.95 -10.90 0.86
CA GLU A 330 -17.02 -9.92 1.03
C GLU A 330 -16.45 -8.51 1.26
N LEU A 331 -15.30 -8.41 1.95
CA LEU A 331 -14.61 -7.14 2.21
C LEU A 331 -13.65 -6.76 1.09
N TYR A 332 -12.96 -7.73 0.50
CA TYR A 332 -11.93 -7.53 -0.53
C TYR A 332 -12.24 -8.35 -1.80
N PRO A 333 -13.33 -8.01 -2.53
CA PRO A 333 -13.86 -8.86 -3.61
C PRO A 333 -12.90 -9.01 -4.80
N GLU A 334 -11.92 -8.12 -4.95
CA GLU A 334 -10.97 -8.16 -6.07
C GLU A 334 -9.62 -8.82 -5.75
N ASP A 335 -9.44 -9.33 -4.53
CA ASP A 335 -8.19 -10.04 -4.19
C ASP A 335 -8.06 -11.36 -4.96
N LYS A 336 -7.17 -11.32 -5.96
CA LYS A 336 -6.91 -12.48 -6.85
C LYS A 336 -6.20 -13.63 -6.14
N THR A 337 -5.49 -13.34 -5.03
CA THR A 337 -4.79 -14.37 -4.25
C THR A 337 -5.82 -15.18 -3.48
N VAL A 338 -6.72 -14.52 -2.77
CA VAL A 338 -7.76 -15.21 -1.99
C VAL A 338 -8.81 -15.85 -2.91
N LYS A 339 -9.13 -15.25 -4.08
CA LYS A 339 -9.97 -15.93 -5.10
C LYS A 339 -9.37 -17.27 -5.55
N LYS A 340 -8.05 -17.36 -5.72
CA LYS A 340 -7.36 -18.62 -6.05
C LYS A 340 -7.36 -19.59 -4.88
N GLU A 341 -7.14 -19.08 -3.67
CA GLU A 341 -7.16 -19.88 -2.44
C GLU A 341 -8.56 -20.46 -2.20
N LEU A 342 -9.61 -19.64 -2.36
CA LEU A 342 -11.00 -20.08 -2.28
C LEU A 342 -11.30 -21.23 -3.28
N ALA A 343 -10.79 -21.11 -4.51
CA ALA A 343 -10.95 -22.16 -5.51
C ALA A 343 -10.24 -23.46 -5.10
N PHE A 344 -9.03 -23.36 -4.51
CA PHE A 344 -8.31 -24.50 -3.94
C PHE A 344 -9.08 -25.12 -2.77
N LEU A 345 -9.52 -24.32 -1.80
CA LEU A 345 -10.23 -24.79 -0.61
C LEU A 345 -11.53 -25.53 -0.97
N LYS A 346 -12.28 -25.08 -1.98
CA LYS A 346 -13.47 -25.78 -2.51
C LYS A 346 -13.18 -27.19 -3.02
N THR A 347 -11.93 -27.53 -3.29
CA THR A 347 -11.54 -28.92 -3.69
C THR A 347 -11.22 -29.81 -2.50
N ARG A 348 -11.15 -29.27 -1.30
CA ARG A 348 -10.74 -29.96 -0.07
C ARG A 348 -11.89 -30.26 0.88
N VAL A 349 -13.06 -29.66 0.63
CA VAL A 349 -14.27 -29.78 1.47
C VAL A 349 -15.38 -30.52 0.71
#